data_857053d0075844b3013df7234226b6e2
#
_entry.id   857053d0075844b3013df7234226b6e2
#
_cell.length_a   1.000
_cell.length_b   1.000
_cell.length_c   1.000
_cell.angle_alpha   90.00
_cell.angle_beta   90.00
_cell.angle_gamma   90.00
#
_symmetry.space_group_name_H-M   'P 1'
#
loop_
_entity.id
_entity.type
_entity.pdbx_description
1 polymer ?
#
loop_
_entity_poly.entity_id
_entity_poly.type
_entity_poly.pdbx_seq_one_letter_code
_entity_poly.pdbx_strand_id
1 'polypeptide(L)'
;MPATSTHPHHPHQPHQPATARRARRTRGARLFATAAALATVAALSAALPANAHDNGHGGGHAPGKGHGGHAPARYQDVQLLSFNDLHGNLEPPSGSSGRVTELQADGTTKTVDAGGVEYLATHLREARKGHPYSITAAGGDMVGASPLLSGLFHDEPTIEALNELKLDVTSVGNHEFDEGARELARLQNGGCHPTDGCYTPDGFEGADFPYLAANVLDEKTGKPILKPYWVWKKNGVKIGFIGVTLEGTPNIVSADGVKGLAFKDEAETINKYAKVLEKQGVKSIVALIHEGGQPASASYNYDCDSPGAGDGISGPIVDIAKNVTPQVDALVTGHTHQAYVCSIDDPAGNPRMVTSAASFGRLYTDTTLTYDRRTGDIARTAVKSANRVVTRDVPKAADLTELIARWNTLAAPIGNRAIGYISADIDNTGSESPLGDLIADAQLAYGKELDPETDLALMNPGGIRAGLTYAAKGAEGDGVVTYAEGFTVQPFANTVNLQDFTGAQVVQVLKEQVSGSNAASPKILQISSGLTYTLDLTKSGADRVVTDSIKLNGAPIDPAATYRVATNSFLAGGGDGFTTLGLGTGDLVGTDDLTALAEYLTANSSAAAPIAPPAANRITIVQ
;
A
#
# COMPACT_ATOMS: atom_id res chain seq x y z
N MET A 1 -37.36 14.38 -51.64
CA MET A 1 -36.72 15.73 -51.76
C MET A 1 -36.32 16.13 -50.37
N PRO A 2 -35.05 16.16 -50.00
CA PRO A 2 -34.58 16.62 -48.70
C PRO A 2 -34.23 18.11 -48.74
N ALA A 3 -34.59 18.82 -47.67
CA ALA A 3 -34.22 20.22 -47.47
C ALA A 3 -32.88 20.28 -46.74
N THR A 4 -31.90 20.93 -47.36
CA THR A 4 -30.58 21.24 -46.83
C THR A 4 -30.64 22.51 -45.98
N SER A 5 -30.18 22.44 -44.76
CA SER A 5 -29.94 23.61 -43.89
C SER A 5 -28.43 23.80 -43.74
N THR A 6 -27.96 24.92 -44.30
CA THR A 6 -26.57 25.39 -44.19
C THR A 6 -26.43 26.31 -42.99
N HIS A 7 -25.45 26.05 -42.11
CA HIS A 7 -24.95 26.99 -41.10
C HIS A 7 -23.54 27.47 -41.47
N PRO A 8 -23.19 28.74 -41.26
CA PRO A 8 -21.93 29.33 -41.70
C PRO A 8 -20.79 29.06 -40.69
N HIS A 9 -19.62 28.72 -41.22
CA HIS A 9 -18.36 28.65 -40.51
C HIS A 9 -17.84 30.03 -40.09
N HIS A 10 -17.46 30.20 -38.83
CA HIS A 10 -16.58 31.27 -38.36
C HIS A 10 -15.15 30.73 -38.19
N PRO A 11 -14.11 31.48 -38.59
CA PRO A 11 -12.71 31.03 -38.51
C PRO A 11 -12.14 31.28 -37.12
N HIS A 12 -11.48 30.24 -36.54
CA HIS A 12 -10.68 30.33 -35.34
C HIS A 12 -9.39 31.11 -35.56
N GLN A 13 -9.14 32.11 -34.71
CA GLN A 13 -7.83 32.74 -34.57
C GLN A 13 -7.00 31.96 -33.52
N PRO A 14 -5.67 31.83 -33.72
CA PRO A 14 -4.81 31.14 -32.75
C PRO A 14 -4.43 32.06 -31.60
N HIS A 15 -4.66 31.59 -30.36
CA HIS A 15 -4.16 32.23 -29.13
C HIS A 15 -2.67 31.91 -28.92
N GLN A 16 -1.88 32.96 -28.71
CA GLN A 16 -0.48 32.88 -28.27
C GLN A 16 -0.38 32.52 -26.79
N PRO A 17 0.64 31.77 -26.34
CA PRO A 17 0.81 31.44 -24.96
C PRO A 17 1.40 32.62 -24.15
N ALA A 18 0.76 32.96 -23.05
CA ALA A 18 1.23 33.95 -22.10
C ALA A 18 2.36 33.37 -21.23
N THR A 19 3.51 34.02 -21.22
CA THR A 19 4.64 33.70 -20.35
C THR A 19 4.35 34.17 -18.93
N ALA A 20 4.16 33.25 -17.99
CA ALA A 20 4.03 33.55 -16.58
C ALA A 20 5.40 33.80 -15.95
N ARG A 21 5.61 35.03 -15.47
CA ARG A 21 6.77 35.44 -14.65
C ARG A 21 6.62 34.91 -13.23
N ARG A 22 7.57 34.09 -12.77
CA ARG A 22 7.70 33.67 -11.37
C ARG A 22 7.94 34.89 -10.47
N ALA A 23 6.99 35.19 -9.58
CA ALA A 23 7.19 36.13 -8.48
C ALA A 23 7.66 35.36 -7.24
N ARG A 24 8.89 35.65 -6.80
CA ARG A 24 9.41 35.18 -5.51
C ARG A 24 8.68 35.93 -4.39
N ARG A 25 7.90 35.22 -3.57
CA ARG A 25 7.38 35.76 -2.30
C ARG A 25 8.40 35.55 -1.20
N THR A 26 8.90 36.65 -0.65
CA THR A 26 9.68 36.72 0.60
C THR A 26 8.75 36.56 1.79
N ARG A 27 9.02 35.59 2.65
CA ARG A 27 8.33 35.41 3.95
C ARG A 27 8.70 36.56 4.88
N GLY A 28 7.73 37.42 5.22
CA GLY A 28 7.83 38.43 6.26
C GLY A 28 7.53 37.80 7.62
N ALA A 29 8.46 37.89 8.55
CA ALA A 29 8.29 37.52 9.94
C ALA A 29 7.31 38.46 10.65
N ARG A 30 6.27 37.96 11.27
CA ARG A 30 5.44 38.68 12.25
C ARG A 30 5.83 38.23 13.66
N LEU A 31 6.43 39.17 14.39
CA LEU A 31 6.59 39.10 15.84
C LEU A 31 5.23 39.33 16.52
N PHE A 32 4.83 38.40 17.39
CA PHE A 32 3.86 38.66 18.44
C PHE A 32 4.55 38.50 19.80
N ALA A 33 4.57 39.59 20.55
CA ALA A 33 4.96 39.61 21.95
C ALA A 33 3.71 39.29 22.80
N THR A 34 3.81 38.36 23.73
CA THR A 34 2.89 38.26 24.86
C THR A 34 3.64 37.88 26.14
N ALA A 35 3.18 38.48 27.20
CA ALA A 35 3.80 38.67 28.49
C ALA A 35 3.90 37.42 29.37
N ALA A 36 4.85 37.47 30.28
CA ALA A 36 5.19 36.51 31.31
C ALA A 36 4.12 36.36 32.40
N ALA A 37 3.99 35.15 32.92
CA ALA A 37 3.52 34.87 34.27
C ALA A 37 4.46 33.83 34.92
N LEU A 38 5.11 34.24 36.00
CA LEU A 38 5.96 33.40 36.86
C LEU A 38 5.08 32.42 37.69
N ALA A 39 5.50 31.18 37.76
CA ALA A 39 5.17 30.29 38.88
C ALA A 39 6.42 29.48 39.26
N THR A 40 6.93 29.76 40.44
CA THR A 40 8.08 29.11 41.11
C THR A 40 7.60 27.78 41.72
N VAL A 41 8.29 26.67 41.42
CA VAL A 41 8.25 25.45 42.23
C VAL A 41 9.68 24.98 42.46
N ALA A 42 10.02 24.81 43.75
CA ALA A 42 11.32 24.41 44.24
C ALA A 42 11.61 22.93 43.97
N ALA A 43 12.80 22.63 43.48
CA ALA A 43 13.30 21.25 43.36
C ALA A 43 14.35 21.01 44.44
N LEU A 44 14.15 19.91 45.23
CA LEU A 44 15.17 19.36 46.13
C LEU A 44 16.20 18.58 45.30
N SER A 45 17.47 18.97 45.46
CA SER A 45 18.63 18.27 44.94
C SER A 45 19.22 17.37 46.02
N ALA A 46 19.39 16.08 45.77
CA ALA A 46 20.23 15.18 46.56
C ALA A 46 21.59 15.03 45.88
N ALA A 47 22.64 15.42 46.59
CA ALA A 47 24.04 15.30 46.19
C ALA A 47 24.64 13.98 46.73
N LEU A 48 25.50 13.34 45.95
CA LEU A 48 26.46 12.33 46.43
C LEU A 48 27.87 12.71 45.97
N PRO A 49 28.93 12.30 46.70
CA PRO A 49 30.13 13.10 46.86
C PRO A 49 31.25 12.77 45.87
N ALA A 50 32.05 13.82 45.61
CA ALA A 50 33.33 13.76 44.91
C ALA A 50 34.45 13.32 45.85
N ASN A 51 35.34 12.46 45.37
CA ASN A 51 36.67 12.28 45.98
C ASN A 51 37.72 13.02 45.15
N ALA A 52 38.41 13.93 45.83
CA ALA A 52 39.57 14.64 45.37
C ALA A 52 40.86 14.01 45.90
N HIS A 53 41.92 14.08 45.14
CA HIS A 53 43.33 14.22 45.57
C HIS A 53 44.14 14.43 44.27
N ASP A 54 45.22 15.17 44.20
CA ASP A 54 45.83 16.31 44.91
C ASP A 54 47.04 16.74 44.04
N ASN A 55 47.34 18.05 44.08
CA ASN A 55 48.64 18.70 43.96
C ASN A 55 49.55 18.59 42.71
N GLY A 56 49.89 19.77 42.20
CA GLY A 56 51.17 20.03 41.52
C GLY A 56 51.26 21.33 40.72
N HIS A 57 51.93 22.28 41.30
CA HIS A 57 52.30 23.63 40.89
C HIS A 57 52.81 23.86 39.46
N GLY A 58 52.49 25.01 38.87
CA GLY A 58 53.51 25.86 38.23
C GLY A 58 53.18 26.45 36.86
N GLY A 59 53.13 27.78 36.77
CA GLY A 59 53.57 28.52 35.59
C GLY A 59 52.48 29.00 34.61
N GLY A 60 52.14 30.29 34.72
CA GLY A 60 51.22 30.97 33.82
C GLY A 60 51.79 31.20 32.41
N HIS A 61 50.94 31.00 31.43
CA HIS A 61 50.95 31.70 30.15
C HIS A 61 49.49 31.84 29.69
N ALA A 62 49.11 33.05 29.29
CA ALA A 62 47.77 33.33 28.79
C ALA A 62 47.48 32.55 27.52
N PRO A 63 46.30 31.87 27.41
CA PRO A 63 45.95 31.17 26.19
C PRO A 63 45.25 32.11 25.21
N GLY A 64 45.79 32.14 24.00
CA GLY A 64 45.07 32.64 22.85
C GLY A 64 43.74 31.87 22.70
N LYS A 65 42.65 32.58 22.41
CA LYS A 65 41.36 32.00 22.08
C LYS A 65 41.45 31.17 20.79
N GLY A 66 41.85 29.91 20.92
CA GLY A 66 41.69 28.90 19.88
C GLY A 66 40.24 28.46 19.90
N HIS A 67 39.49 28.70 18.82
CA HIS A 67 38.23 28.02 18.57
C HIS A 67 38.55 26.53 18.32
N GLY A 68 38.59 25.75 19.38
CA GLY A 68 38.67 24.30 19.30
C GLY A 68 37.37 23.77 18.73
N GLY A 69 37.26 23.71 17.42
CA GLY A 69 36.25 22.90 16.78
C GLY A 69 36.49 21.45 17.16
N HIS A 70 35.66 20.88 18.04
CA HIS A 70 35.71 19.43 18.28
C HIS A 70 35.50 18.73 16.94
N ALA A 71 36.45 17.87 16.54
CA ALA A 71 36.27 17.00 15.40
C ALA A 71 34.94 16.21 15.61
N PRO A 72 34.08 16.12 14.58
CA PRO A 72 32.83 15.40 14.72
C PRO A 72 33.10 13.95 15.14
N ALA A 73 32.25 13.40 16.00
CA ALA A 73 32.34 12.01 16.43
C ALA A 73 32.45 11.09 15.21
N ARG A 74 33.24 10.01 15.31
CA ARG A 74 33.43 9.03 14.21
C ARG A 74 32.12 8.42 13.75
N TYR A 75 31.26 8.07 14.68
CA TYR A 75 29.96 7.47 14.39
C TYR A 75 28.86 8.52 14.51
N GLN A 76 27.90 8.44 13.60
CA GLN A 76 26.72 9.27 13.58
C GLN A 76 25.50 8.38 13.41
N ASP A 77 24.64 8.36 14.40
CA ASP A 77 23.35 7.70 14.26
C ASP A 77 22.43 8.52 13.36
N VAL A 78 21.86 7.85 12.38
CA VAL A 78 20.83 8.36 11.48
C VAL A 78 19.59 7.53 11.73
N GLN A 79 18.50 8.20 12.11
CA GLN A 79 17.20 7.58 12.25
C GLN A 79 16.56 7.45 10.86
N LEU A 80 16.10 6.26 10.52
CA LEU A 80 15.26 5.98 9.38
C LEU A 80 13.90 5.51 9.90
N LEU A 81 12.88 6.36 9.75
CA LEU A 81 11.48 6.01 9.98
C LEU A 81 10.91 5.51 8.65
N SER A 82 10.33 4.32 8.63
CA SER A 82 9.74 3.79 7.41
C SER A 82 8.36 3.17 7.62
N PHE A 83 7.54 3.19 6.58
CA PHE A 83 6.25 2.51 6.49
C PHE A 83 6.00 2.11 5.03
N ASN A 84 4.94 1.37 4.77
CA ASN A 84 4.60 0.83 3.46
C ASN A 84 3.10 0.58 3.36
N ASP A 85 2.60 0.37 2.14
CA ASP A 85 1.23 -0.07 1.88
C ASP A 85 0.17 0.77 2.62
N LEU A 86 0.27 2.12 2.49
CA LEU A 86 -0.70 3.02 3.13
C LEU A 86 -2.07 2.91 2.46
N HIS A 87 -2.11 2.74 1.12
CA HIS A 87 -3.33 2.59 0.34
C HIS A 87 -4.37 3.65 0.68
N GLY A 88 -3.99 4.90 0.69
CA GLY A 88 -4.94 6.00 0.91
C GLY A 88 -5.71 5.98 2.25
N ASN A 89 -5.31 5.14 3.21
CA ASN A 89 -6.00 5.03 4.50
C ASN A 89 -5.71 6.25 5.40
N LEU A 90 -6.39 7.36 5.13
CA LEU A 90 -6.26 8.59 5.90
C LEU A 90 -6.92 8.46 7.26
N GLU A 91 -8.14 7.94 7.30
CA GLU A 91 -8.85 7.65 8.54
C GLU A 91 -8.40 6.29 9.12
N PRO A 92 -8.62 6.06 10.43
CA PRO A 92 -8.33 4.76 11.03
C PRO A 92 -9.10 3.63 10.32
N PRO A 93 -8.42 2.60 9.79
CA PRO A 93 -9.11 1.48 9.16
C PRO A 93 -10.07 0.79 10.14
N SER A 94 -11.12 0.19 9.63
CA SER A 94 -12.13 -0.52 10.42
C SER A 94 -11.86 -2.03 10.51
N GLY A 95 -12.56 -2.70 11.42
CA GLY A 95 -12.51 -4.16 11.57
C GLY A 95 -11.11 -4.70 11.82
N SER A 96 -10.78 -5.83 11.22
CA SER A 96 -9.45 -6.47 11.30
C SER A 96 -8.35 -5.62 10.67
N SER A 97 -8.68 -4.84 9.65
CA SER A 97 -7.74 -3.93 8.98
C SER A 97 -7.27 -2.77 9.88
N GLY A 98 -8.00 -2.43 10.93
CA GLY A 98 -7.63 -1.41 11.93
C GLY A 98 -6.89 -1.96 13.14
N ARG A 99 -6.38 -3.20 13.09
CA ARG A 99 -5.78 -3.89 14.24
C ARG A 99 -4.44 -4.52 13.89
N VAL A 100 -3.60 -4.68 14.91
CA VAL A 100 -2.38 -5.50 14.86
C VAL A 100 -2.35 -6.49 16.00
N THR A 101 -1.69 -7.63 15.80
CA THR A 101 -1.49 -8.66 16.80
C THR A 101 -0.12 -8.50 17.44
N GLU A 102 -0.08 -8.43 18.77
CA GLU A 102 1.14 -8.34 19.59
C GLU A 102 1.39 -9.68 20.29
N LEU A 103 2.59 -10.22 20.15
CA LEU A 103 3.04 -11.38 20.92
C LEU A 103 3.48 -10.91 22.31
N GLN A 104 2.88 -11.48 23.36
CA GLN A 104 3.20 -11.17 24.76
C GLN A 104 4.36 -12.05 25.26
N ALA A 105 5.01 -11.62 26.34
CA ALA A 105 6.14 -12.36 26.94
C ALA A 105 5.76 -13.77 27.47
N ASP A 106 4.49 -14.02 27.75
CA ASP A 106 3.96 -15.32 28.17
C ASP A 106 3.56 -16.24 27.00
N GLY A 107 3.79 -15.80 25.75
CA GLY A 107 3.45 -16.52 24.53
C GLY A 107 1.99 -16.35 24.07
N THR A 108 1.17 -15.62 24.81
CA THR A 108 -0.18 -15.25 24.36
C THR A 108 -0.14 -14.10 23.37
N THR A 109 -1.25 -13.85 22.67
CA THR A 109 -1.38 -12.73 21.75
C THR A 109 -2.40 -11.73 22.25
N LYS A 110 -2.16 -10.45 21.95
CA LYS A 110 -3.07 -9.34 22.23
C LYS A 110 -3.34 -8.58 20.94
N THR A 111 -4.59 -8.24 20.72
CA THR A 111 -4.99 -7.36 19.60
C THR A 111 -4.96 -5.89 20.05
N VAL A 112 -4.39 -5.02 19.21
CA VAL A 112 -4.25 -3.59 19.46
C VAL A 112 -4.86 -2.83 18.30
N ASP A 113 -5.77 -1.88 18.57
CA ASP A 113 -6.32 -0.97 17.57
C ASP A 113 -5.22 0.02 17.12
N ALA A 114 -5.06 0.18 15.80
CA ALA A 114 -3.96 0.92 15.23
C ALA A 114 -4.34 1.63 13.92
N GLY A 115 -3.53 2.62 13.52
CA GLY A 115 -3.63 3.32 12.23
C GLY A 115 -4.47 4.59 12.27
N GLY A 116 -4.47 5.28 11.13
CA GLY A 116 -4.98 6.63 10.90
C GLY A 116 -3.84 7.64 10.83
N VAL A 117 -3.78 8.44 9.73
CA VAL A 117 -2.64 9.35 9.48
C VAL A 117 -2.50 10.45 10.52
N GLU A 118 -3.58 10.86 11.17
CA GLU A 118 -3.58 11.83 12.27
C GLU A 118 -2.74 11.34 13.47
N TYR A 119 -2.84 10.03 13.79
CA TYR A 119 -2.06 9.37 14.83
C TYR A 119 -0.65 9.06 14.35
N LEU A 120 -0.50 8.56 13.12
CA LEU A 120 0.81 8.32 12.50
C LEU A 120 1.67 9.59 12.51
N ALA A 121 1.08 10.75 12.17
CA ALA A 121 1.77 12.02 12.23
C ALA A 121 2.30 12.34 13.63
N THR A 122 1.48 12.13 14.66
CA THR A 122 1.88 12.36 16.05
C THR A 122 3.03 11.42 16.44
N HIS A 123 2.92 10.13 16.15
CA HIS A 123 3.97 9.14 16.43
C HIS A 123 5.29 9.49 15.70
N LEU A 124 5.25 9.80 14.40
CA LEU A 124 6.45 10.17 13.64
C LEU A 124 7.08 11.47 14.15
N ARG A 125 6.27 12.47 14.54
CA ARG A 125 6.76 13.72 15.11
C ARG A 125 7.43 13.51 16.47
N GLU A 126 6.85 12.66 17.32
CA GLU A 126 7.47 12.29 18.60
C GLU A 126 8.77 11.49 18.39
N ALA A 127 8.77 10.51 17.48
CA ALA A 127 9.96 9.71 17.17
C ALA A 127 11.13 10.56 16.65
N ARG A 128 10.85 11.63 15.91
CA ARG A 128 11.89 12.56 15.39
C ARG A 128 12.50 13.47 16.46
N LYS A 129 11.85 13.60 17.65
CA LYS A 129 12.38 14.47 18.73
C LYS A 129 13.74 13.96 19.22
N GLY A 130 14.72 14.86 19.24
CA GLY A 130 16.09 14.52 19.64
C GLY A 130 16.92 13.84 18.55
N HIS A 131 16.36 13.56 17.37
CA HIS A 131 17.04 12.95 16.23
C HIS A 131 17.29 13.94 15.09
N PRO A 132 18.34 14.77 15.14
CA PRO A 132 18.61 15.79 14.12
C PRO A 132 18.95 15.19 12.75
N TYR A 133 19.33 13.90 12.68
CA TYR A 133 19.55 13.14 11.46
C TYR A 133 18.42 12.10 11.34
N SER A 134 17.23 12.56 10.98
CA SER A 134 16.07 11.70 10.74
C SER A 134 15.65 11.78 9.29
N ILE A 135 15.27 10.64 8.71
CA ILE A 135 14.76 10.45 7.35
C ILE A 135 13.47 9.66 7.47
N THR A 136 12.47 10.00 6.66
CA THR A 136 11.24 9.21 6.56
C THR A 136 11.15 8.66 5.15
N ALA A 137 11.03 7.36 5.00
CA ALA A 137 10.96 6.66 3.71
C ALA A 137 9.75 5.71 3.66
N ALA A 138 9.33 5.35 2.44
CA ALA A 138 8.26 4.39 2.28
C ALA A 138 8.59 3.31 1.24
N GLY A 139 7.96 2.15 1.41
CA GLY A 139 8.18 0.94 0.62
C GLY A 139 7.17 0.72 -0.51
N GLY A 140 6.52 1.79 -1.05
CA GLY A 140 5.52 1.69 -2.12
C GLY A 140 4.10 1.43 -1.62
N ASP A 141 3.13 1.42 -2.54
CA ASP A 141 1.69 1.33 -2.32
C ASP A 141 1.20 2.38 -1.32
N MET A 142 1.61 3.62 -1.55
CA MET A 142 1.09 4.75 -0.77
C MET A 142 -0.33 5.08 -1.20
N VAL A 143 -0.64 4.90 -2.46
CA VAL A 143 -1.91 5.16 -3.14
C VAL A 143 -2.40 3.90 -3.86
N GLY A 144 -3.62 3.96 -4.40
CA GLY A 144 -4.30 2.87 -5.09
C GLY A 144 -4.98 1.87 -4.15
N ALA A 145 -6.04 1.23 -4.62
CA ALA A 145 -6.96 0.47 -3.78
C ALA A 145 -7.43 1.26 -2.53
N SER A 146 -7.51 2.57 -2.68
CA SER A 146 -7.72 3.54 -1.59
C SER A 146 -9.17 3.59 -1.16
N PRO A 147 -9.48 3.84 0.13
CA PRO A 147 -10.83 4.20 0.57
C PRO A 147 -11.35 5.46 -0.15
N LEU A 148 -12.69 5.60 -0.19
CA LEU A 148 -13.38 6.66 -0.95
C LEU A 148 -12.82 8.06 -0.71
N LEU A 149 -12.47 8.39 0.53
CA LEU A 149 -11.94 9.71 0.91
C LEU A 149 -10.69 10.11 0.11
N SER A 150 -9.94 9.12 -0.38
CA SER A 150 -8.77 9.35 -1.21
C SER A 150 -9.02 8.96 -2.67
N GLY A 151 -9.52 7.75 -2.92
CA GLY A 151 -9.72 7.21 -4.26
C GLY A 151 -10.69 8.04 -5.12
N LEU A 152 -11.75 8.63 -4.52
CA LEU A 152 -12.69 9.50 -5.25
C LEU A 152 -12.00 10.74 -5.87
N PHE A 153 -10.85 11.11 -5.36
CA PHE A 153 -10.08 12.29 -5.79
C PHE A 153 -8.71 11.90 -6.39
N HIS A 154 -8.60 10.71 -6.96
CA HIS A 154 -7.36 10.19 -7.56
C HIS A 154 -6.15 10.33 -6.61
N ASP A 155 -6.38 10.03 -5.34
CA ASP A 155 -5.38 10.04 -4.27
C ASP A 155 -4.68 11.38 -3.97
N GLU A 156 -5.19 12.52 -4.47
CA GLU A 156 -4.68 13.84 -4.09
C GLU A 156 -4.67 14.05 -2.55
N PRO A 157 -5.73 13.64 -1.78
CA PRO A 157 -5.71 13.77 -0.33
C PRO A 157 -4.58 13.01 0.35
N THR A 158 -4.23 11.83 -0.18
CA THR A 158 -3.12 11.02 0.34
C THR A 158 -1.77 11.68 0.09
N ILE A 159 -1.53 12.21 -1.10
CA ILE A 159 -0.28 12.94 -1.40
C ILE A 159 -0.14 14.16 -0.48
N GLU A 160 -1.19 14.94 -0.28
CA GLU A 160 -1.17 16.06 0.66
C GLU A 160 -0.85 15.61 2.09
N ALA A 161 -1.46 14.50 2.55
CA ALA A 161 -1.17 13.94 3.87
C ALA A 161 0.29 13.47 3.99
N LEU A 162 0.85 12.82 2.98
CA LEU A 162 2.26 12.40 2.94
C LEU A 162 3.22 13.61 2.96
N ASN A 163 2.85 14.70 2.29
CA ASN A 163 3.59 15.97 2.37
C ASN A 163 3.59 16.52 3.81
N GLU A 164 2.46 16.47 4.53
CA GLU A 164 2.37 16.89 5.95
C GLU A 164 3.08 15.93 6.91
N LEU A 165 3.12 14.63 6.61
CA LEU A 165 3.91 13.63 7.33
C LEU A 165 5.42 13.86 7.16
N LYS A 166 5.83 14.70 6.20
CA LYS A 166 7.21 14.95 5.81
C LYS A 166 7.91 13.67 5.38
N LEU A 167 7.27 12.96 4.45
CA LEU A 167 7.90 11.87 3.72
C LEU A 167 9.06 12.45 2.88
N ASP A 168 10.24 11.85 2.96
CA ASP A 168 11.42 12.30 2.22
C ASP A 168 11.59 11.56 0.88
N VAL A 169 11.16 10.30 0.82
CA VAL A 169 11.32 9.44 -0.38
C VAL A 169 10.45 8.19 -0.29
N THR A 170 9.96 7.70 -1.42
CA THR A 170 9.27 6.39 -1.53
C THR A 170 9.71 5.64 -2.79
N SER A 171 9.64 4.30 -2.79
CA SER A 171 9.52 3.53 -4.04
C SER A 171 8.10 3.63 -4.57
N VAL A 172 7.90 3.28 -5.84
CA VAL A 172 6.57 2.91 -6.31
C VAL A 172 6.27 1.47 -5.90
N GLY A 173 4.99 1.15 -5.65
CA GLY A 173 4.49 -0.21 -5.61
C GLY A 173 3.71 -0.55 -6.88
N ASN A 174 2.96 -1.64 -6.87
CA ASN A 174 2.12 -2.01 -8.01
C ASN A 174 0.88 -1.11 -8.11
N HIS A 175 0.30 -0.71 -7.00
CA HIS A 175 -0.91 0.11 -6.99
C HIS A 175 -0.69 1.58 -7.38
N GLU A 176 0.54 2.09 -7.40
CA GLU A 176 0.83 3.36 -8.07
C GLU A 176 0.57 3.33 -9.59
N PHE A 177 0.31 2.14 -10.17
CA PHE A 177 -0.03 1.96 -11.60
C PHE A 177 -1.52 1.66 -11.84
N ASP A 178 -2.39 1.65 -10.86
CA ASP A 178 -3.82 1.35 -11.03
C ASP A 178 -4.46 2.28 -12.07
N GLU A 179 -4.17 3.58 -12.00
CA GLU A 179 -4.61 4.59 -12.96
C GLU A 179 -3.55 4.92 -14.03
N GLY A 180 -2.45 4.17 -14.04
CA GLY A 180 -1.39 4.22 -15.04
C GLY A 180 -0.28 5.24 -14.79
N ALA A 181 0.81 5.09 -15.56
CA ALA A 181 2.02 5.89 -15.40
C ALA A 181 1.82 7.41 -15.59
N ARG A 182 0.76 7.84 -16.30
CA ARG A 182 0.46 9.26 -16.48
C ARG A 182 -0.11 9.87 -15.22
N GLU A 183 -0.96 9.13 -14.52
CA GLU A 183 -1.51 9.54 -13.25
C GLU A 183 -0.42 9.55 -12.17
N LEU A 184 0.40 8.53 -12.10
CA LEU A 184 1.59 8.52 -11.23
C LEU A 184 2.49 9.75 -11.47
N ALA A 185 2.69 10.13 -12.72
CA ALA A 185 3.45 11.34 -13.05
C ALA A 185 2.73 12.62 -12.60
N ARG A 186 1.38 12.65 -12.59
CA ARG A 186 0.57 13.76 -12.06
C ARG A 186 0.69 13.81 -10.53
N LEU A 187 0.58 12.70 -9.84
CA LEU A 187 0.77 12.62 -8.40
C LEU A 187 2.15 13.14 -7.97
N GLN A 188 3.20 12.83 -8.77
CA GLN A 188 4.55 13.35 -8.51
C GLN A 188 4.67 14.86 -8.77
N ASN A 189 4.07 15.39 -9.84
CA ASN A 189 4.38 16.74 -10.34
C ASN A 189 3.27 17.75 -10.11
N GLY A 190 2.10 17.32 -9.66
CA GLY A 190 0.92 18.17 -9.51
C GLY A 190 0.18 18.43 -10.83
N GLY A 191 -0.89 19.21 -10.72
CA GLY A 191 -1.79 19.59 -11.79
C GLY A 191 -3.17 18.94 -11.63
N CYS A 192 -4.17 19.56 -12.25
CA CYS A 192 -5.55 19.06 -12.20
C CYS A 192 -5.68 17.76 -12.97
N HIS A 193 -6.58 16.88 -12.53
CA HIS A 193 -6.89 15.66 -13.25
C HIS A 193 -7.43 16.00 -14.66
N PRO A 194 -6.99 15.28 -15.71
CA PRO A 194 -7.29 15.68 -17.10
C PRO A 194 -8.78 15.56 -17.47
N THR A 195 -9.53 14.69 -16.81
CA THR A 195 -10.96 14.49 -17.04
C THR A 195 -11.81 15.26 -16.01
N ASP A 196 -11.48 15.13 -14.72
CA ASP A 196 -12.32 15.60 -13.63
C ASP A 196 -11.99 17.02 -13.17
N GLY A 197 -10.88 17.56 -13.67
CA GLY A 197 -10.45 18.92 -13.36
C GLY A 197 -9.78 19.05 -12.01
N CYS A 198 -9.89 20.24 -11.40
CA CYS A 198 -9.32 20.53 -10.09
C CYS A 198 -10.39 20.38 -9.02
N TYR A 199 -10.11 19.60 -7.98
CA TYR A 199 -11.01 19.45 -6.83
C TYR A 199 -10.93 20.62 -5.85
N THR A 200 -9.82 21.34 -5.84
CA THR A 200 -9.61 22.53 -5.01
C THR A 200 -9.32 23.76 -5.87
N PRO A 201 -9.70 24.98 -5.43
CA PRO A 201 -9.47 26.21 -6.21
C PRO A 201 -7.99 26.51 -6.50
N ASP A 202 -7.09 26.08 -5.62
CA ASP A 202 -5.65 26.29 -5.75
C ASP A 202 -4.97 25.22 -6.63
N GLY A 203 -5.72 24.19 -7.05
CA GLY A 203 -5.23 23.03 -7.78
C GLY A 203 -4.45 22.07 -6.87
N PHE A 204 -3.84 21.07 -7.49
CA PHE A 204 -3.05 20.05 -6.81
C PHE A 204 -1.54 20.30 -7.01
N GLU A 205 -0.78 20.41 -5.92
CA GLU A 205 0.66 20.75 -5.99
C GLU A 205 1.55 19.54 -6.29
N GLY A 206 1.07 18.30 -6.06
CA GLY A 206 1.84 17.07 -6.20
C GLY A 206 2.68 16.73 -4.97
N ALA A 207 3.52 15.70 -5.10
CA ALA A 207 4.36 15.20 -4.03
C ALA A 207 5.60 16.09 -3.81
N ASP A 208 5.85 16.50 -2.55
CA ASP A 208 7.07 17.20 -2.12
C ASP A 208 8.30 16.27 -2.12
N PHE A 209 8.09 14.97 -2.15
CA PHE A 209 9.08 13.89 -2.12
C PHE A 209 9.19 13.20 -3.49
N PRO A 210 10.35 12.59 -3.83
CA PRO A 210 10.47 11.80 -5.04
C PRO A 210 9.87 10.39 -4.89
N TYR A 211 9.08 9.96 -5.85
CA TYR A 211 8.86 8.56 -6.16
C TYR A 211 10.06 7.99 -6.92
N LEU A 212 10.48 6.78 -6.56
CA LEU A 212 11.59 6.06 -7.19
C LEU A 212 11.09 4.81 -7.90
N ALA A 213 11.52 4.59 -9.16
CA ALA A 213 11.17 3.43 -9.96
C ALA A 213 12.36 3.02 -10.84
N ALA A 214 13.37 2.37 -10.24
CA ALA A 214 14.61 2.05 -10.93
C ALA A 214 14.45 0.95 -11.99
N ASN A 215 13.52 0.00 -11.75
CA ASN A 215 13.30 -1.17 -12.60
C ASN A 215 12.09 -1.05 -13.52
N VAL A 216 11.34 0.07 -13.49
CA VAL A 216 10.23 0.32 -14.41
C VAL A 216 10.71 1.19 -15.56
N LEU A 217 10.78 0.61 -16.75
CA LEU A 217 11.33 1.26 -17.93
C LEU A 217 10.22 1.57 -18.95
N ASP A 218 10.29 2.75 -19.55
CA ASP A 218 9.53 3.02 -20.77
C ASP A 218 10.10 2.16 -21.90
N GLU A 219 9.28 1.32 -22.51
CA GLU A 219 9.70 0.36 -23.55
C GLU A 219 10.33 1.00 -24.79
N LYS A 220 9.90 2.23 -25.13
CA LYS A 220 10.39 2.92 -26.33
C LYS A 220 11.78 3.50 -26.13
N THR A 221 12.06 4.00 -24.91
CA THR A 221 13.31 4.68 -24.59
C THR A 221 14.31 3.81 -23.86
N GLY A 222 13.86 2.72 -23.22
CA GLY A 222 14.63 1.86 -22.34
C GLY A 222 15.13 2.56 -21.07
N LYS A 223 14.53 3.70 -20.70
CA LYS A 223 14.92 4.48 -19.52
C LYS A 223 13.89 4.34 -18.40
N PRO A 224 14.31 4.43 -17.13
CA PRO A 224 13.37 4.49 -16.01
C PRO A 224 12.37 5.65 -16.20
N ILE A 225 11.09 5.39 -15.88
CA ILE A 225 10.01 6.38 -15.98
C ILE A 225 10.09 7.46 -14.91
N LEU A 226 10.69 7.15 -13.76
CA LEU A 226 10.94 8.05 -12.65
C LEU A 226 12.42 8.01 -12.25
N LYS A 227 12.82 8.75 -11.22
CA LYS A 227 14.19 8.67 -10.70
C LYS A 227 14.50 7.27 -10.21
N PRO A 228 15.65 6.67 -10.58
CA PRO A 228 16.02 5.33 -10.09
C PRO A 228 16.54 5.33 -8.66
N TYR A 229 17.05 6.46 -8.18
CA TYR A 229 17.59 6.62 -6.84
C TYR A 229 17.54 8.10 -6.40
N TRP A 230 17.66 8.30 -5.07
CA TRP A 230 17.78 9.61 -4.43
C TRP A 230 18.91 9.57 -3.38
N VAL A 231 19.56 10.71 -3.11
CA VAL A 231 20.64 10.80 -2.11
C VAL A 231 20.32 11.85 -1.09
N TRP A 232 20.06 11.42 0.13
CA TRP A 232 19.97 12.29 1.28
C TRP A 232 21.34 12.77 1.73
N LYS A 233 21.45 14.05 2.09
CA LYS A 233 22.72 14.68 2.50
C LYS A 233 22.51 15.64 3.65
N LYS A 234 23.28 15.45 4.75
CA LYS A 234 23.26 16.36 5.89
C LYS A 234 24.61 16.35 6.62
N ASN A 235 25.27 17.50 6.72
CA ASN A 235 26.53 17.69 7.47
C ASN A 235 27.57 16.58 7.19
N GLY A 236 27.80 16.28 5.91
CA GLY A 236 28.79 15.31 5.47
C GLY A 236 28.34 13.83 5.51
N VAL A 237 27.18 13.53 6.07
CA VAL A 237 26.53 12.22 5.96
C VAL A 237 25.81 12.13 4.63
N LYS A 238 25.93 10.99 3.94
CA LYS A 238 25.22 10.70 2.68
C LYS A 238 24.63 9.32 2.76
N ILE A 239 23.33 9.19 2.44
CA ILE A 239 22.64 7.90 2.30
C ILE A 239 21.92 7.90 0.96
N GLY A 240 22.19 6.88 0.13
CA GLY A 240 21.51 6.64 -1.13
C GLY A 240 20.30 5.75 -0.93
N PHE A 241 19.21 6.09 -1.59
CA PHE A 241 17.98 5.28 -1.64
C PHE A 241 17.76 4.84 -3.08
N ILE A 242 17.57 3.54 -3.31
CA ILE A 242 17.20 2.96 -4.61
C ILE A 242 15.78 2.44 -4.46
N GLY A 243 14.86 2.80 -5.36
CA GLY A 243 13.47 2.30 -5.32
C GLY A 243 13.19 1.34 -6.46
N VAL A 244 12.58 0.20 -6.14
CA VAL A 244 12.12 -0.82 -7.10
C VAL A 244 10.75 -1.35 -6.70
N THR A 245 9.99 -1.81 -7.68
CA THR A 245 8.74 -2.57 -7.48
C THR A 245 8.90 -3.98 -8.03
N LEU A 246 7.96 -4.88 -7.69
CA LEU A 246 8.04 -6.27 -8.14
C LEU A 246 8.01 -6.38 -9.67
N GLU A 247 8.84 -7.27 -10.23
CA GLU A 247 8.87 -7.57 -11.67
C GLU A 247 7.50 -8.07 -12.15
N GLY A 248 6.78 -8.78 -11.28
CA GLY A 248 5.45 -9.35 -11.54
C GLY A 248 4.30 -8.35 -11.63
N THR A 249 4.50 -7.06 -11.42
CA THR A 249 3.45 -6.00 -11.45
C THR A 249 2.47 -6.14 -12.64
N PRO A 250 2.90 -6.40 -13.89
CA PRO A 250 1.97 -6.52 -15.02
C PRO A 250 0.92 -7.65 -14.90
N ASN A 251 1.13 -8.60 -13.99
CA ASN A 251 0.22 -9.72 -13.76
C ASN A 251 -0.81 -9.45 -12.66
N ILE A 252 -0.70 -8.32 -11.95
CA ILE A 252 -1.51 -8.03 -10.75
C ILE A 252 -2.11 -6.62 -10.75
N VAL A 253 -1.99 -5.89 -11.86
CA VAL A 253 -2.67 -4.61 -12.09
C VAL A 253 -3.33 -4.61 -13.47
N SER A 254 -4.21 -3.63 -13.71
CA SER A 254 -4.84 -3.46 -15.02
C SER A 254 -3.80 -3.37 -16.14
N ALA A 255 -4.01 -4.11 -17.23
CA ALA A 255 -3.10 -4.11 -18.38
C ALA A 255 -2.92 -2.72 -19.01
N ASP A 256 -3.95 -1.86 -18.96
CA ASP A 256 -3.85 -0.48 -19.44
C ASP A 256 -2.97 0.40 -18.56
N GLY A 257 -2.94 0.15 -17.23
CA GLY A 257 -2.11 0.88 -16.27
C GLY A 257 -0.60 0.71 -16.50
N VAL A 258 -0.20 -0.44 -17.04
CA VAL A 258 1.21 -0.79 -17.29
C VAL A 258 1.61 -0.80 -18.76
N LYS A 259 0.71 -0.39 -19.65
CA LYS A 259 0.93 -0.43 -21.09
C LYS A 259 2.15 0.39 -21.55
N GLY A 260 3.06 -0.27 -22.26
CA GLY A 260 4.30 0.35 -22.76
C GLY A 260 5.39 0.48 -21.69
N LEU A 261 5.25 -0.24 -20.57
CA LEU A 261 6.23 -0.33 -19.50
C LEU A 261 6.84 -1.73 -19.45
N ALA A 262 8.13 -1.80 -19.15
CA ALA A 262 8.85 -3.04 -18.90
C ALA A 262 9.36 -3.06 -17.45
N PHE A 263 8.96 -4.06 -16.70
CA PHE A 263 9.40 -4.30 -15.32
C PHE A 263 10.60 -5.26 -15.35
N LYS A 264 11.63 -4.98 -14.57
CA LYS A 264 12.89 -5.72 -14.55
C LYS A 264 13.14 -6.28 -13.16
N ASP A 265 13.94 -7.36 -13.12
CA ASP A 265 14.37 -7.98 -11.88
C ASP A 265 14.88 -6.96 -10.86
N GLU A 266 14.41 -7.08 -9.63
CA GLU A 266 14.67 -6.16 -8.52
C GLU A 266 16.13 -6.21 -8.11
N ALA A 267 16.69 -7.41 -7.88
CA ALA A 267 18.06 -7.59 -7.40
C ALA A 267 19.09 -7.13 -8.43
N GLU A 268 18.91 -7.47 -9.71
CA GLU A 268 19.79 -7.02 -10.80
C GLU A 268 19.77 -5.49 -10.91
N THR A 269 18.58 -4.89 -10.80
CA THR A 269 18.42 -3.44 -10.89
C THR A 269 19.05 -2.73 -9.70
N ILE A 270 18.82 -3.21 -8.47
CA ILE A 270 19.46 -2.67 -7.26
C ILE A 270 20.97 -2.75 -7.39
N ASN A 271 21.52 -3.91 -7.81
CA ASN A 271 22.94 -4.13 -7.99
C ASN A 271 23.56 -3.17 -9.02
N LYS A 272 22.83 -2.86 -10.10
CA LYS A 272 23.24 -1.86 -11.10
C LYS A 272 23.36 -0.47 -10.49
N TYR A 273 22.35 -0.02 -9.75
CA TYR A 273 22.34 1.35 -9.22
C TYR A 273 23.18 1.51 -7.95
N ALA A 274 23.40 0.45 -7.16
CA ALA A 274 24.38 0.44 -6.09
C ALA A 274 25.79 0.77 -6.62
N LYS A 275 26.20 0.16 -7.74
CA LYS A 275 27.47 0.48 -8.41
C LYS A 275 27.52 1.93 -8.93
N VAL A 276 26.38 2.51 -9.33
CA VAL A 276 26.31 3.91 -9.75
C VAL A 276 26.53 4.85 -8.57
N LEU A 277 25.87 4.58 -7.43
CA LEU A 277 25.99 5.35 -6.20
C LEU A 277 27.43 5.25 -5.62
N GLU A 278 28.01 4.06 -5.60
CA GLU A 278 29.40 3.87 -5.16
C GLU A 278 30.39 4.70 -5.98
N LYS A 279 30.25 4.73 -7.32
CA LYS A 279 31.07 5.59 -8.20
C LYS A 279 30.89 7.08 -7.92
N GLN A 280 29.77 7.50 -7.34
CA GLN A 280 29.51 8.87 -6.88
C GLN A 280 30.00 9.13 -5.44
N GLY A 281 30.65 8.14 -4.82
CA GLY A 281 31.14 8.22 -3.45
C GLY A 281 30.02 8.15 -2.39
N VAL A 282 28.90 7.49 -2.71
CA VAL A 282 27.82 7.15 -1.79
C VAL A 282 27.94 5.66 -1.52
N LYS A 283 28.31 5.30 -0.30
CA LYS A 283 28.54 3.91 0.11
C LYS A 283 27.40 3.38 1.00
N SER A 284 26.80 4.25 1.81
CA SER A 284 25.62 3.91 2.60
C SER A 284 24.40 3.87 1.70
N ILE A 285 23.81 2.71 1.52
CA ILE A 285 22.70 2.49 0.57
C ILE A 285 21.56 1.73 1.24
N VAL A 286 20.36 2.26 1.12
CA VAL A 286 19.11 1.59 1.49
C VAL A 286 18.32 1.30 0.20
N ALA A 287 17.81 0.09 0.03
CA ALA A 287 16.85 -0.21 -1.02
C ALA A 287 15.43 -0.17 -0.47
N LEU A 288 14.56 0.55 -1.19
CA LEU A 288 13.12 0.57 -0.98
C LEU A 288 12.53 -0.39 -2.03
N ILE A 289 11.96 -1.50 -1.58
CA ILE A 289 11.56 -2.60 -2.45
C ILE A 289 10.09 -2.89 -2.25
N HIS A 290 9.28 -2.71 -3.28
CA HIS A 290 7.90 -3.13 -3.20
C HIS A 290 7.77 -4.60 -3.62
N GLU A 291 8.30 -5.47 -2.81
CA GLU A 291 8.14 -6.92 -2.76
C GLU A 291 8.40 -7.35 -1.31
N GLY A 292 7.80 -8.43 -0.87
CA GLY A 292 7.83 -8.78 0.54
C GLY A 292 7.99 -10.26 0.85
N GLY A 293 7.80 -10.58 2.13
CA GLY A 293 7.87 -11.92 2.66
C GLY A 293 6.71 -12.26 3.58
N GLN A 294 6.65 -13.54 3.96
CA GLN A 294 5.66 -14.11 4.86
C GLN A 294 6.37 -14.61 6.12
N PRO A 295 6.28 -13.86 7.25
CA PRO A 295 6.78 -14.33 8.53
C PRO A 295 5.95 -15.53 9.03
N ALA A 296 6.56 -16.40 9.83
CA ALA A 296 5.87 -17.57 10.37
C ALA A 296 4.80 -17.23 11.43
N SER A 297 4.68 -15.96 11.83
CA SER A 297 3.65 -15.44 12.71
C SER A 297 3.13 -14.10 12.24
N ALA A 298 1.83 -13.86 12.39
CA ALA A 298 1.18 -12.58 12.10
C ALA A 298 1.41 -11.50 13.18
N SER A 299 2.12 -11.82 14.27
CA SER A 299 2.43 -10.85 15.32
C SER A 299 3.50 -9.88 14.87
N TYR A 300 3.23 -8.57 14.96
CA TYR A 300 4.12 -7.53 14.43
C TYR A 300 5.53 -7.52 15.08
N ASN A 301 5.65 -8.07 16.27
CA ASN A 301 6.86 -8.17 17.06
C ASN A 301 7.42 -9.61 17.11
N TYR A 302 7.04 -10.46 16.17
CA TYR A 302 7.59 -11.80 16.01
C TYR A 302 9.09 -11.72 15.67
N ASP A 303 9.88 -12.55 16.37
CA ASP A 303 11.31 -12.71 16.11
C ASP A 303 11.52 -13.66 14.92
N CYS A 304 11.69 -13.12 13.73
CA CYS A 304 11.93 -13.90 12.53
C CYS A 304 13.39 -14.38 12.36
N ASP A 305 14.26 -14.04 13.31
CA ASP A 305 15.65 -14.52 13.36
C ASP A 305 15.84 -15.72 14.29
N SER A 306 14.75 -16.38 14.68
CA SER A 306 14.77 -17.59 15.50
C SER A 306 14.30 -18.81 14.68
N PRO A 307 15.08 -19.95 14.64
CA PRO A 307 16.30 -20.25 15.42
C PRO A 307 17.59 -19.63 14.85
N GLY A 308 17.59 -19.07 13.65
CA GLY A 308 18.72 -18.41 13.00
C GLY A 308 18.30 -17.19 12.21
N ALA A 309 19.26 -16.40 11.74
CA ALA A 309 19.01 -15.16 11.02
C ALA A 309 18.13 -15.39 9.77
N GLY A 310 16.93 -14.80 9.77
CA GLY A 310 15.95 -14.91 8.69
C GLY A 310 15.27 -16.27 8.54
N ASP A 311 15.42 -17.22 9.47
CA ASP A 311 14.80 -18.55 9.37
C ASP A 311 13.28 -18.52 9.55
N GLY A 312 12.74 -17.47 10.18
CA GLY A 312 11.31 -17.30 10.45
C GLY A 312 10.54 -16.55 9.36
N ILE A 313 11.14 -16.32 8.19
CA ILE A 313 10.50 -15.64 7.05
C ILE A 313 10.69 -16.45 5.77
N SER A 314 9.70 -16.40 4.89
CA SER A 314 9.69 -17.02 3.56
C SER A 314 9.21 -16.02 2.50
N GLY A 315 9.25 -16.42 1.23
CA GLY A 315 8.77 -15.61 0.11
C GLY A 315 9.86 -14.89 -0.68
N PRO A 316 9.48 -14.14 -1.72
CA PRO A 316 10.41 -13.59 -2.72
C PRO A 316 11.51 -12.70 -2.13
N ILE A 317 11.20 -11.94 -1.08
CA ILE A 317 12.17 -11.04 -0.45
C ILE A 317 13.42 -11.76 0.08
N VAL A 318 13.30 -13.05 0.46
CA VAL A 318 14.43 -13.84 0.96
C VAL A 318 15.46 -14.07 -0.15
N ASP A 319 14.99 -14.41 -1.34
CA ASP A 319 15.85 -14.62 -2.49
C ASP A 319 16.42 -13.30 -3.01
N ILE A 320 15.60 -12.24 -3.06
CA ILE A 320 16.07 -10.89 -3.40
C ILE A 320 17.18 -10.46 -2.43
N ALA A 321 16.96 -10.59 -1.12
CA ALA A 321 17.95 -10.19 -0.13
C ALA A 321 19.27 -10.97 -0.26
N LYS A 322 19.24 -12.26 -0.60
CA LYS A 322 20.41 -13.10 -0.83
C LYS A 322 21.15 -12.79 -2.14
N ASN A 323 20.48 -12.13 -3.11
CA ASN A 323 21.05 -11.78 -4.41
C ASN A 323 21.46 -10.30 -4.54
N VAL A 324 20.96 -9.43 -3.66
CA VAL A 324 21.35 -8.02 -3.62
C VAL A 324 22.78 -7.88 -3.10
N THR A 325 23.58 -7.09 -3.84
CA THR A 325 25.01 -6.86 -3.59
C THR A 325 25.32 -6.43 -2.14
N PRO A 326 26.52 -6.79 -1.59
CA PRO A 326 26.95 -6.36 -0.26
C PRO A 326 27.04 -4.84 -0.03
N GLN A 327 27.02 -4.02 -1.09
CA GLN A 327 27.02 -2.55 -0.97
C GLN A 327 25.70 -1.97 -0.45
N VAL A 328 24.63 -2.75 -0.38
CA VAL A 328 23.34 -2.32 0.16
C VAL A 328 23.23 -2.72 1.63
N ASP A 329 22.94 -1.77 2.50
CA ASP A 329 23.02 -1.93 3.96
C ASP A 329 21.73 -2.36 4.63
N ALA A 330 20.59 -1.93 4.08
CA ALA A 330 19.27 -2.27 4.61
C ALA A 330 18.23 -2.31 3.49
N LEU A 331 17.17 -3.09 3.69
CA LEU A 331 16.01 -3.20 2.80
C LEU A 331 14.76 -2.78 3.57
N VAL A 332 14.02 -1.82 3.02
CA VAL A 332 12.66 -1.46 3.44
C VAL A 332 11.71 -2.04 2.41
N THR A 333 10.76 -2.83 2.82
CA THR A 333 9.95 -3.67 1.93
C THR A 333 8.45 -3.43 2.12
N GLY A 334 7.60 -4.00 1.25
CA GLY A 334 6.14 -3.83 1.26
C GLY A 334 5.39 -5.00 0.61
N HIS A 335 4.28 -4.71 -0.05
CA HIS A 335 3.46 -5.58 -0.89
C HIS A 335 2.67 -6.68 -0.14
N THR A 336 3.30 -7.44 0.74
CA THR A 336 2.65 -8.58 1.42
C THR A 336 1.79 -8.18 2.61
N HIS A 337 1.76 -6.88 2.99
CA HIS A 337 1.05 -6.35 4.16
C HIS A 337 1.45 -7.01 5.49
N GLN A 338 2.61 -7.68 5.53
CA GLN A 338 3.13 -8.34 6.72
C GLN A 338 4.06 -7.43 7.50
N ALA A 339 4.15 -7.68 8.82
CA ALA A 339 5.06 -6.96 9.70
C ALA A 339 6.25 -7.85 10.05
N TYR A 340 7.47 -7.39 9.80
CA TYR A 340 8.68 -8.09 10.20
C TYR A 340 9.89 -7.16 10.33
N VAL A 341 10.84 -7.60 11.14
CA VAL A 341 12.17 -7.03 11.29
C VAL A 341 13.14 -8.20 11.36
N CYS A 342 13.76 -8.52 10.23
CA CYS A 342 14.60 -9.70 10.07
C CYS A 342 16.03 -9.32 9.70
N SER A 343 16.98 -10.19 10.02
CA SER A 343 18.36 -10.14 9.52
C SER A 343 18.55 -11.23 8.47
N ILE A 344 18.76 -10.86 7.21
CA ILE A 344 19.05 -11.82 6.13
C ILE A 344 20.47 -11.54 5.62
N ASP A 345 21.32 -12.55 5.62
CA ASP A 345 22.70 -12.40 5.18
C ASP A 345 22.79 -12.06 3.69
N ASP A 346 23.69 -11.12 3.37
CA ASP A 346 24.05 -10.79 2.00
C ASP A 346 24.90 -11.92 1.34
N PRO A 347 25.17 -11.85 0.02
CA PRO A 347 25.99 -12.86 -0.66
C PRO A 347 27.41 -13.07 -0.09
N ALA A 348 27.91 -12.14 0.73
CA ALA A 348 29.19 -12.26 1.41
C ALA A 348 29.07 -12.79 2.85
N GLY A 349 27.88 -13.11 3.31
CA GLY A 349 27.60 -13.64 4.66
C GLY A 349 27.61 -12.56 5.75
N ASN A 350 27.33 -11.29 5.39
CA ASN A 350 27.18 -10.23 6.38
C ASN A 350 25.70 -9.95 6.65
N PRO A 351 25.31 -9.66 7.91
CA PRO A 351 23.93 -9.39 8.26
C PRO A 351 23.39 -8.16 7.52
N ARG A 352 22.14 -8.24 7.09
CA ARG A 352 21.41 -7.14 6.46
C ARG A 352 20.01 -7.05 7.04
N MET A 353 19.65 -5.87 7.55
CA MET A 353 18.32 -5.60 8.07
C MET A 353 17.29 -5.54 6.93
N VAL A 354 16.20 -6.28 7.07
CA VAL A 354 15.07 -6.35 6.14
C VAL A 354 13.79 -6.11 6.94
N THR A 355 13.03 -5.07 6.58
CA THR A 355 11.89 -4.62 7.40
C THR A 355 10.65 -4.37 6.57
N SER A 356 9.48 -4.62 7.17
CA SER A 356 8.17 -4.23 6.67
C SER A 356 7.25 -3.85 7.83
N ALA A 357 6.39 -2.87 7.63
CA ALA A 357 5.55 -2.26 8.65
C ALA A 357 4.05 -2.57 8.48
N ALA A 358 3.71 -3.78 8.06
CA ALA A 358 2.34 -4.18 7.74
C ALA A 358 1.73 -3.31 6.64
N SER A 359 0.56 -2.69 6.88
CA SER A 359 -0.15 -1.84 5.92
C SER A 359 -1.05 -0.82 6.62
N PHE A 360 -1.65 0.10 5.84
CA PHE A 360 -2.70 1.04 6.26
C PHE A 360 -2.27 1.99 7.39
N GLY A 361 -0.96 2.27 7.49
CA GLY A 361 -0.42 3.14 8.52
C GLY A 361 -0.57 2.62 9.95
N ARG A 362 -0.79 1.30 10.16
CA ARG A 362 -0.93 0.69 11.49
C ARG A 362 0.40 0.61 12.25
N LEU A 363 1.49 0.50 11.52
CA LEU A 363 2.85 0.45 12.05
C LEU A 363 3.74 1.47 11.33
N TYR A 364 4.83 1.80 11.97
CA TYR A 364 6.03 2.33 11.33
C TYR A 364 7.24 1.59 11.89
N THR A 365 8.30 1.50 11.10
CA THR A 365 9.58 0.92 11.55
C THR A 365 10.52 2.05 11.94
N ASP A 366 11.11 1.97 13.14
CA ASP A 366 12.15 2.88 13.61
C ASP A 366 13.50 2.17 13.57
N THR A 367 14.35 2.60 12.63
CA THR A 367 15.67 2.02 12.38
C THR A 367 16.76 3.03 12.69
N THR A 368 17.73 2.63 13.51
CA THR A 368 18.97 3.38 13.72
C THR A 368 20.06 2.84 12.80
N LEU A 369 20.50 3.67 11.86
CA LEU A 369 21.64 3.42 10.98
C LEU A 369 22.88 4.09 11.55
N THR A 370 23.86 3.32 12.02
CA THR A 370 25.12 3.86 12.56
C THR A 370 26.10 4.12 11.43
N TYR A 371 26.20 5.40 11.02
CA TYR A 371 27.09 5.86 9.95
C TYR A 371 28.51 6.09 10.46
N ASP A 372 29.53 5.40 9.90
CA ASP A 372 30.94 5.65 10.17
C ASP A 372 31.48 6.76 9.23
N ARG A 373 31.72 7.95 9.76
CA ARG A 373 32.22 9.10 9.00
C ARG A 373 33.60 8.86 8.36
N ARG A 374 34.37 7.87 8.83
CA ARG A 374 35.69 7.52 8.30
C ARG A 374 35.59 6.72 7.01
N THR A 375 34.66 5.78 6.95
CA THR A 375 34.44 4.94 5.75
C THR A 375 33.42 5.57 4.81
N GLY A 376 32.50 6.36 5.32
CA GLY A 376 31.34 6.89 4.62
C GLY A 376 30.26 5.84 4.43
N ASP A 377 30.17 4.86 5.33
CA ASP A 377 29.38 3.64 5.21
C ASP A 377 28.62 3.33 6.52
N ILE A 378 27.63 2.42 6.47
CA ILE A 378 26.89 1.95 7.63
C ILE A 378 27.65 0.81 8.33
N ALA A 379 27.77 0.89 9.65
CA ALA A 379 28.22 -0.21 10.49
C ALA A 379 27.05 -1.19 10.70
N ARG A 380 26.84 -2.15 9.80
CA ARG A 380 25.65 -3.01 9.74
C ARG A 380 25.40 -3.79 11.03
N THR A 381 26.45 -4.27 11.71
CA THR A 381 26.33 -4.97 13.00
C THR A 381 25.82 -4.09 14.13
N ALA A 382 25.77 -2.76 13.93
CA ALA A 382 25.22 -1.79 14.88
C ALA A 382 23.82 -1.26 14.49
N VAL A 383 23.29 -1.69 13.33
CA VAL A 383 21.92 -1.36 12.92
C VAL A 383 20.93 -1.98 13.89
N LYS A 384 19.96 -1.18 14.32
CA LYS A 384 18.85 -1.62 15.19
C LYS A 384 17.55 -1.17 14.56
N SER A 385 16.57 -2.04 14.58
CA SER A 385 15.26 -1.77 14.01
C SER A 385 14.15 -2.36 14.87
N ALA A 386 13.00 -1.71 14.90
CA ALA A 386 11.81 -2.23 15.55
C ALA A 386 10.54 -1.65 14.91
N ASN A 387 9.53 -2.49 14.72
CA ASN A 387 8.20 -2.04 14.39
C ASN A 387 7.53 -1.39 15.61
N ARG A 388 6.85 -0.28 15.38
CA ARG A 388 6.13 0.52 16.37
C ARG A 388 4.67 0.62 15.99
N VAL A 389 3.78 0.36 16.94
CA VAL A 389 2.33 0.47 16.72
C VAL A 389 1.93 1.94 16.68
N VAL A 390 1.14 2.30 15.69
CA VAL A 390 0.47 3.59 15.61
C VAL A 390 -0.81 3.49 16.44
N THR A 391 -0.67 3.57 17.76
CA THR A 391 -1.78 3.51 18.70
C THR A 391 -2.64 4.77 18.64
N ARG A 392 -3.90 4.66 19.07
CA ARG A 392 -4.89 5.76 19.02
C ARG A 392 -5.06 6.47 20.37
N ASP A 393 -4.19 6.22 21.33
CA ASP A 393 -4.16 6.82 22.66
C ASP A 393 -3.31 8.10 22.75
N VAL A 394 -2.82 8.58 21.59
CA VAL A 394 -2.11 9.86 21.44
C VAL A 394 -3.04 10.94 20.85
N PRO A 395 -2.73 12.23 21.02
CA PRO A 395 -3.49 13.30 20.37
C PRO A 395 -3.41 13.20 18.84
N LYS A 396 -4.53 13.43 18.15
CA LYS A 396 -4.56 13.60 16.70
C LYS A 396 -3.75 14.84 16.29
N ALA A 397 -3.06 14.75 15.16
CA ALA A 397 -2.38 15.89 14.56
C ALA A 397 -3.39 16.83 13.90
N ALA A 398 -3.53 18.05 14.39
CA ALA A 398 -4.61 18.97 14.02
C ALA A 398 -4.59 19.34 12.53
N ASP A 399 -3.41 19.48 11.92
CA ASP A 399 -3.25 19.75 10.48
C ASP A 399 -3.80 18.62 9.60
N LEU A 400 -3.57 17.35 9.99
CA LEU A 400 -4.15 16.20 9.30
C LEU A 400 -5.67 16.09 9.56
N THR A 401 -6.13 16.43 10.77
CA THR A 401 -7.58 16.50 11.06
C THR A 401 -8.28 17.53 10.16
N GLU A 402 -7.68 18.72 9.98
CA GLU A 402 -8.20 19.75 9.08
C GLU A 402 -8.20 19.30 7.61
N LEU A 403 -7.14 18.63 7.16
CA LEU A 403 -7.04 18.05 5.82
C LEU A 403 -8.16 17.02 5.58
N ILE A 404 -8.32 16.05 6.47
CA ILE A 404 -9.37 15.02 6.38
C ILE A 404 -10.76 15.67 6.36
N ALA A 405 -11.04 16.63 7.26
CA ALA A 405 -12.33 17.31 7.32
C ALA A 405 -12.66 18.07 6.02
N ARG A 406 -11.66 18.70 5.40
CA ARG A 406 -11.82 19.39 4.11
C ARG A 406 -12.23 18.43 3.01
N TRP A 407 -11.52 17.33 2.84
CA TRP A 407 -11.80 16.32 1.81
C TRP A 407 -13.10 15.56 2.09
N ASN A 408 -13.42 15.26 3.36
CA ASN A 408 -14.70 14.68 3.76
C ASN A 408 -15.89 15.58 3.38
N THR A 409 -15.74 16.89 3.44
CA THR A 409 -16.80 17.82 3.01
C THR A 409 -17.13 17.66 1.52
N LEU A 410 -16.14 17.32 0.69
CA LEU A 410 -16.31 17.06 -0.74
C LEU A 410 -16.86 15.64 -1.00
N ALA A 411 -16.40 14.64 -0.24
CA ALA A 411 -16.77 13.24 -0.40
C ALA A 411 -18.18 12.92 0.15
N ALA A 412 -18.61 13.55 1.24
CA ALA A 412 -19.79 13.19 1.99
C ALA A 412 -21.11 13.13 1.18
N PRO A 413 -21.40 14.02 0.22
CA PRO A 413 -22.63 13.93 -0.58
C PRO A 413 -22.73 12.64 -1.39
N ILE A 414 -21.60 12.04 -1.78
CA ILE A 414 -21.52 10.80 -2.55
C ILE A 414 -21.40 9.61 -1.59
N GLY A 415 -20.46 9.70 -0.66
CA GLY A 415 -20.09 8.61 0.24
C GLY A 415 -21.18 8.18 1.21
N ASN A 416 -21.95 9.14 1.74
CA ASN A 416 -22.98 8.85 2.74
C ASN A 416 -24.29 8.31 2.14
N ARG A 417 -24.38 8.15 0.82
CA ARG A 417 -25.57 7.56 0.19
C ARG A 417 -25.68 6.09 0.62
N ALA A 418 -26.82 5.74 1.22
CA ALA A 418 -27.13 4.34 1.52
C ALA A 418 -27.29 3.54 0.20
N ILE A 419 -26.63 2.39 0.12
CA ILE A 419 -26.71 1.44 -1.00
C ILE A 419 -27.33 0.11 -0.58
N GLY A 420 -27.54 -0.14 0.71
CA GLY A 420 -28.18 -1.35 1.21
C GLY A 420 -28.23 -1.45 2.72
N TYR A 421 -28.68 -2.61 3.20
CA TYR A 421 -28.83 -2.91 4.63
C TYR A 421 -28.35 -4.34 4.92
N ILE A 422 -27.57 -4.52 5.98
CA ILE A 422 -27.07 -5.81 6.45
C ILE A 422 -27.55 -6.07 7.89
N SER A 423 -27.70 -7.35 8.26
CA SER A 423 -28.17 -7.76 9.60
C SER A 423 -27.03 -8.08 10.58
N ALA A 424 -25.81 -8.22 10.10
CA ALA A 424 -24.58 -8.48 10.85
C ALA A 424 -23.37 -8.15 9.97
N ASP A 425 -22.18 -8.16 10.55
CA ASP A 425 -20.92 -8.03 9.77
C ASP A 425 -20.84 -9.09 8.67
N ILE A 426 -20.41 -8.69 7.46
CA ILE A 426 -20.15 -9.61 6.34
C ILE A 426 -18.64 -9.60 6.08
N ASP A 427 -17.99 -10.68 6.51
CA ASP A 427 -16.53 -10.81 6.48
C ASP A 427 -15.99 -11.17 5.08
N ASN A 428 -14.80 -10.67 4.77
CA ASN A 428 -14.04 -10.98 3.55
C ASN A 428 -12.87 -11.96 3.80
N THR A 429 -12.83 -12.61 4.97
CA THR A 429 -11.74 -13.52 5.35
C THR A 429 -12.08 -14.99 5.10
N GLY A 430 -11.05 -15.81 4.94
CA GLY A 430 -11.17 -17.24 4.67
C GLY A 430 -10.88 -17.61 3.22
N SER A 431 -10.79 -18.91 2.95
CA SER A 431 -10.66 -19.43 1.57
C SER A 431 -11.93 -19.18 0.76
N GLU A 432 -13.08 -19.35 1.37
CA GLU A 432 -14.39 -18.89 0.92
C GLU A 432 -14.89 -17.87 1.95
N SER A 433 -15.35 -16.71 1.51
CA SER A 433 -15.79 -15.64 2.40
C SER A 433 -17.25 -15.25 2.14
N PRO A 434 -18.03 -14.94 3.19
CA PRO A 434 -19.41 -14.50 3.02
C PRO A 434 -19.54 -13.29 2.09
N LEU A 435 -18.63 -12.32 2.18
CA LEU A 435 -18.66 -11.14 1.32
C LEU A 435 -18.27 -11.48 -0.13
N GLY A 436 -17.33 -12.38 -0.32
CA GLY A 436 -16.95 -12.83 -1.65
C GLY A 436 -18.10 -13.53 -2.38
N ASP A 437 -18.84 -14.37 -1.66
CA ASP A 437 -20.07 -15.01 -2.17
C ASP A 437 -21.14 -13.99 -2.53
N LEU A 438 -21.34 -12.96 -1.69
CA LEU A 438 -22.28 -11.88 -1.94
C LEU A 438 -21.93 -11.10 -3.21
N ILE A 439 -20.64 -10.76 -3.38
CA ILE A 439 -20.15 -10.04 -4.56
C ILE A 439 -20.30 -10.89 -5.83
N ALA A 440 -19.94 -12.18 -5.77
CA ALA A 440 -20.12 -13.08 -6.90
C ALA A 440 -21.61 -13.24 -7.28
N ASP A 441 -22.53 -13.26 -6.30
CA ASP A 441 -23.97 -13.25 -6.55
C ASP A 441 -24.44 -11.91 -7.17
N ALA A 442 -23.87 -10.80 -6.76
CA ALA A 442 -24.17 -9.48 -7.35
C ALA A 442 -23.71 -9.42 -8.82
N GLN A 443 -22.50 -9.90 -9.12
CA GLN A 443 -21.99 -9.99 -10.49
C GLN A 443 -22.82 -10.94 -11.36
N LEU A 444 -23.27 -12.09 -10.80
CA LEU A 444 -24.16 -12.99 -11.51
C LEU A 444 -25.54 -12.35 -11.80
N ALA A 445 -26.09 -11.65 -10.81
CA ALA A 445 -27.39 -10.98 -10.97
C ALA A 445 -27.30 -9.90 -12.06
N TYR A 446 -26.30 -9.04 -12.01
CA TYR A 446 -26.05 -8.02 -13.03
C TYR A 446 -25.75 -8.68 -14.40
N GLY A 447 -24.96 -9.75 -14.42
CA GLY A 447 -24.67 -10.51 -15.65
C GLY A 447 -25.94 -11.02 -16.31
N LYS A 448 -26.91 -11.52 -15.53
CA LYS A 448 -28.21 -11.98 -16.03
C LYS A 448 -29.12 -10.85 -16.52
N GLU A 449 -28.99 -9.65 -16.01
CA GLU A 449 -29.68 -8.46 -16.54
C GLU A 449 -29.12 -8.08 -17.92
N LEU A 450 -27.77 -8.20 -18.06
CA LEU A 450 -27.07 -7.88 -19.30
C LEU A 450 -27.24 -8.97 -20.35
N ASP A 451 -27.17 -10.22 -19.93
CA ASP A 451 -27.38 -11.42 -20.76
C ASP A 451 -28.04 -12.54 -19.91
N PRO A 452 -29.31 -12.86 -20.13
CA PRO A 452 -30.04 -13.90 -19.36
C PRO A 452 -29.41 -15.31 -19.40
N GLU A 453 -28.54 -15.59 -20.36
CA GLU A 453 -27.82 -16.86 -20.47
C GLU A 453 -26.60 -16.94 -19.57
N THR A 454 -26.34 -15.93 -18.72
CA THR A 454 -25.22 -15.93 -17.76
C THR A 454 -25.40 -17.05 -16.73
N ASP A 455 -24.45 -17.97 -16.68
CA ASP A 455 -24.54 -19.21 -15.90
C ASP A 455 -23.97 -19.05 -14.47
N LEU A 456 -22.82 -18.41 -14.33
CA LEU A 456 -22.07 -18.29 -13.08
C LEU A 456 -21.21 -17.01 -13.05
N ALA A 457 -20.73 -16.65 -11.85
CA ALA A 457 -19.77 -15.58 -11.67
C ALA A 457 -18.61 -16.00 -10.76
N LEU A 458 -17.44 -15.37 -10.99
CA LEU A 458 -16.22 -15.63 -10.25
C LEU A 458 -15.60 -14.29 -9.82
N MET A 459 -15.18 -14.22 -8.55
CA MET A 459 -14.53 -13.02 -7.99
C MET A 459 -13.19 -13.40 -7.34
N ASN A 460 -12.12 -12.66 -7.61
CA ASN A 460 -10.83 -12.88 -6.98
C ASN A 460 -10.78 -12.27 -5.56
N PRO A 461 -10.11 -12.95 -4.60
CA PRO A 461 -10.01 -12.46 -3.22
C PRO A 461 -9.28 -11.11 -3.12
N GLY A 462 -8.29 -10.85 -3.99
CA GLY A 462 -7.55 -9.59 -4.03
C GLY A 462 -8.40 -8.38 -4.43
N GLY A 463 -9.50 -8.59 -5.13
CA GLY A 463 -10.47 -7.55 -5.49
C GLY A 463 -11.42 -7.15 -4.37
N ILE A 464 -11.35 -7.80 -3.19
CA ILE A 464 -12.24 -7.53 -2.02
C ILE A 464 -11.38 -6.97 -0.89
N ARG A 465 -11.35 -5.65 -0.74
CA ARG A 465 -10.35 -4.96 0.09
C ARG A 465 -10.75 -4.79 1.56
N ALA A 466 -12.03 -4.87 1.89
CA ALA A 466 -12.54 -4.76 3.26
C ALA A 466 -13.80 -5.60 3.44
N GLY A 467 -14.16 -5.90 4.69
CA GLY A 467 -15.47 -6.43 5.07
C GLY A 467 -16.50 -5.32 5.23
N LEU A 468 -17.78 -5.66 5.18
CA LEU A 468 -18.88 -4.77 5.57
C LEU A 468 -19.15 -4.91 7.06
N THR A 469 -19.24 -3.80 7.78
CA THR A 469 -19.47 -3.79 9.24
C THR A 469 -20.90 -3.35 9.56
N TYR A 470 -21.55 -4.06 10.50
CA TYR A 470 -22.90 -3.74 10.94
C TYR A 470 -22.95 -2.44 11.78
N ALA A 471 -21.95 -2.24 12.63
CA ALA A 471 -21.88 -1.05 13.47
C ALA A 471 -21.63 0.21 12.62
N ALA A 472 -22.47 1.22 12.80
CA ALA A 472 -22.35 2.50 12.11
C ALA A 472 -20.98 3.15 12.35
N LYS A 473 -20.40 3.75 11.31
CA LYS A 473 -19.15 4.53 11.38
C LYS A 473 -19.38 6.04 11.48
N GLY A 474 -20.59 6.48 11.14
CA GLY A 474 -21.00 7.88 11.12
C GLY A 474 -22.44 8.07 11.60
N ALA A 475 -23.24 8.82 10.84
CA ALA A 475 -24.61 9.13 11.15
C ALA A 475 -25.65 8.23 10.45
N GLU A 476 -25.20 7.24 9.67
CA GLU A 476 -26.03 6.38 8.82
C GLU A 476 -26.95 5.43 9.61
N GLY A 477 -26.51 5.01 10.81
CA GLY A 477 -27.18 4.02 11.66
C GLY A 477 -26.68 2.59 11.42
N ASP A 478 -26.83 1.75 12.45
CA ASP A 478 -26.38 0.36 12.41
C ASP A 478 -27.05 -0.42 11.28
N GLY A 479 -26.24 -1.19 10.55
CA GLY A 479 -26.65 -2.04 9.45
C GLY A 479 -26.87 -1.34 8.11
N VAL A 480 -26.77 -0.02 8.04
CA VAL A 480 -26.77 0.70 6.76
C VAL A 480 -25.42 0.50 6.08
N VAL A 481 -25.44 0.08 4.83
CA VAL A 481 -24.24 0.05 3.95
C VAL A 481 -24.23 1.32 3.12
N THR A 482 -23.19 2.12 3.28
CA THR A 482 -22.98 3.37 2.53
C THR A 482 -22.20 3.11 1.23
N TYR A 483 -22.30 4.04 0.28
CA TYR A 483 -21.49 3.99 -0.94
C TYR A 483 -19.99 3.99 -0.64
N ALA A 484 -19.55 4.75 0.38
CA ALA A 484 -18.16 4.78 0.81
C ALA A 484 -17.66 3.42 1.31
N GLU A 485 -18.50 2.65 2.02
CA GLU A 485 -18.17 1.29 2.43
C GLU A 485 -18.11 0.34 1.24
N GLY A 486 -19.07 0.41 0.32
CA GLY A 486 -19.01 -0.35 -0.94
C GLY A 486 -17.77 -0.04 -1.75
N PHE A 487 -17.41 1.24 -1.86
CA PHE A 487 -16.17 1.66 -2.53
C PHE A 487 -14.92 1.12 -1.83
N THR A 488 -14.91 1.09 -0.50
CA THR A 488 -13.78 0.51 0.25
C THR A 488 -13.66 -1.00 0.04
N VAL A 489 -14.78 -1.68 -0.23
CA VAL A 489 -14.81 -3.11 -0.57
C VAL A 489 -14.27 -3.37 -1.97
N GLN A 490 -14.69 -2.62 -2.99
CA GLN A 490 -14.33 -2.77 -4.41
C GLN A 490 -13.87 -1.41 -5.00
N PRO A 491 -12.61 -0.98 -4.72
CA PRO A 491 -12.16 0.38 -5.08
C PRO A 491 -11.56 0.51 -6.47
N PHE A 492 -11.49 -0.57 -7.27
CA PHE A 492 -10.69 -0.62 -8.50
C PHE A 492 -11.44 -0.16 -9.76
N ALA A 493 -12.74 0.11 -9.66
CA ALA A 493 -13.60 0.46 -10.80
C ALA A 493 -13.48 -0.54 -11.98
N ASN A 494 -13.28 -1.82 -11.67
CA ASN A 494 -13.32 -2.86 -12.70
C ASN A 494 -14.72 -2.93 -13.29
N THR A 495 -14.84 -3.17 -14.59
CA THR A 495 -16.13 -3.47 -15.21
C THR A 495 -16.52 -4.94 -14.98
N VAL A 496 -17.82 -5.24 -14.93
CA VAL A 496 -18.33 -6.60 -14.99
C VAL A 496 -18.31 -7.06 -16.44
N ASN A 497 -17.53 -8.10 -16.73
CA ASN A 497 -17.34 -8.65 -18.07
C ASN A 497 -17.98 -10.03 -18.17
N LEU A 498 -18.70 -10.28 -19.26
CA LEU A 498 -19.25 -11.61 -19.59
C LEU A 498 -18.43 -12.21 -20.73
N GLN A 499 -18.01 -13.46 -20.55
CA GLN A 499 -17.26 -14.22 -21.55
C GLN A 499 -17.74 -15.67 -21.60
N ASP A 500 -17.59 -16.31 -22.76
CA ASP A 500 -17.94 -17.71 -23.00
C ASP A 500 -16.70 -18.59 -22.80
N PHE A 501 -16.90 -19.68 -22.04
CA PHE A 501 -15.88 -20.69 -21.77
C PHE A 501 -16.45 -22.09 -21.95
N THR A 502 -15.65 -23.03 -22.46
CA THR A 502 -16.00 -24.46 -22.37
C THR A 502 -15.95 -24.91 -20.91
N GLY A 503 -16.71 -25.94 -20.54
CA GLY A 503 -16.63 -26.50 -19.19
C GLY A 503 -15.24 -27.01 -18.84
N ALA A 504 -14.46 -27.47 -19.81
CA ALA A 504 -13.04 -27.80 -19.60
C ALA A 504 -12.22 -26.58 -19.18
N GLN A 505 -12.49 -25.40 -19.76
CA GLN A 505 -11.85 -24.15 -19.36
C GLN A 505 -12.30 -23.70 -17.96
N VAL A 506 -13.58 -23.82 -17.61
CA VAL A 506 -14.07 -23.53 -16.25
C VAL A 506 -13.36 -24.41 -15.22
N VAL A 507 -13.22 -25.72 -15.49
CA VAL A 507 -12.44 -26.63 -14.63
C VAL A 507 -10.97 -26.19 -14.54
N GLN A 508 -10.37 -25.74 -15.63
CA GLN A 508 -8.98 -25.27 -15.64
C GLN A 508 -8.80 -23.98 -14.82
N VAL A 509 -9.72 -23.01 -14.93
CA VAL A 509 -9.75 -21.80 -14.09
C VAL A 509 -9.74 -22.16 -12.60
N LEU A 510 -10.61 -23.08 -12.17
CA LEU A 510 -10.63 -23.53 -10.78
C LEU A 510 -9.32 -24.20 -10.36
N LYS A 511 -8.60 -24.90 -11.26
CA LYS A 511 -7.28 -25.50 -10.99
C LYS A 511 -6.16 -24.46 -10.91
N GLU A 512 -6.26 -23.35 -11.64
CA GLU A 512 -5.28 -22.27 -11.59
C GLU A 512 -5.22 -21.59 -10.22
N GLN A 513 -6.26 -21.68 -9.39
CA GLN A 513 -6.27 -21.17 -8.01
C GLN A 513 -5.12 -21.72 -7.14
N VAL A 514 -4.67 -22.93 -7.42
CA VAL A 514 -3.73 -23.72 -6.60
C VAL A 514 -2.56 -24.28 -7.40
N SER A 515 -2.39 -23.83 -8.64
CA SER A 515 -1.34 -24.29 -9.55
C SER A 515 -0.74 -23.12 -10.35
N GLY A 516 0.28 -23.38 -11.15
CA GLY A 516 0.96 -22.33 -11.90
C GLY A 516 1.58 -21.29 -10.99
N SER A 517 1.35 -20.02 -11.27
CA SER A 517 1.81 -18.88 -10.43
C SER A 517 1.20 -18.89 -9.02
N ASN A 518 0.03 -19.50 -8.84
CA ASN A 518 -0.67 -19.58 -7.56
C ASN A 518 -0.30 -20.82 -6.72
N ALA A 519 0.65 -21.64 -7.17
CA ALA A 519 1.02 -22.86 -6.46
C ALA A 519 1.58 -22.60 -5.05
N ALA A 520 2.40 -21.56 -4.91
CA ALA A 520 3.03 -21.19 -3.64
C ALA A 520 2.12 -20.33 -2.74
N SER A 521 1.26 -19.51 -3.34
CA SER A 521 0.29 -18.64 -2.66
C SER A 521 -1.08 -18.78 -3.31
N PRO A 522 -1.90 -19.75 -2.88
CA PRO A 522 -3.21 -20.03 -3.49
C PRO A 522 -4.13 -18.81 -3.46
N LYS A 523 -4.84 -18.59 -4.57
CA LYS A 523 -5.85 -17.53 -4.72
C LYS A 523 -7.20 -18.18 -5.00
N ILE A 524 -7.97 -18.41 -3.94
CA ILE A 524 -9.26 -19.10 -4.06
C ILE A 524 -10.33 -18.12 -4.53
N LEU A 525 -10.89 -18.38 -5.72
CA LEU A 525 -11.98 -17.58 -6.28
C LEU A 525 -13.24 -17.75 -5.44
N GLN A 526 -13.91 -16.65 -5.20
CA GLN A 526 -15.25 -16.60 -4.64
C GLN A 526 -16.24 -16.89 -5.76
N ILE A 527 -17.22 -17.72 -5.50
CA ILE A 527 -18.08 -18.27 -6.55
C ILE A 527 -19.55 -17.92 -6.31
N SER A 528 -20.29 -17.66 -7.39
CA SER A 528 -21.72 -17.36 -7.29
C SER A 528 -22.55 -18.57 -6.87
N SER A 529 -23.74 -18.31 -6.36
CA SER A 529 -24.74 -19.33 -6.06
C SER A 529 -24.98 -20.25 -7.25
N GLY A 530 -25.19 -21.54 -6.96
CA GLY A 530 -25.35 -22.60 -7.97
C GLY A 530 -24.05 -23.33 -8.31
N LEU A 531 -22.88 -22.67 -8.31
CA LEU A 531 -21.59 -23.33 -8.46
C LEU A 531 -21.13 -23.93 -7.13
N THR A 532 -20.67 -25.16 -7.12
CA THR A 532 -20.09 -25.85 -5.95
C THR A 532 -18.95 -26.77 -6.36
N TYR A 533 -17.93 -26.91 -5.49
CA TYR A 533 -16.85 -27.86 -5.69
C TYR A 533 -16.14 -28.23 -4.38
N THR A 534 -15.26 -29.24 -4.42
CA THR A 534 -14.43 -29.66 -3.29
C THR A 534 -12.97 -29.26 -3.53
N LEU A 535 -12.36 -28.59 -2.54
CA LEU A 535 -10.94 -28.27 -2.46
C LEU A 535 -10.29 -29.19 -1.43
N ASP A 536 -9.50 -30.16 -1.87
CA ASP A 536 -8.82 -31.15 -1.03
C ASP A 536 -7.37 -30.71 -0.77
N LEU A 537 -7.13 -30.10 0.41
CA LEU A 537 -5.82 -29.60 0.81
C LEU A 537 -4.81 -30.71 1.14
N THR A 538 -5.25 -31.96 1.25
CA THR A 538 -4.35 -33.11 1.45
C THR A 538 -3.58 -33.48 0.18
N LYS A 539 -4.02 -32.97 -0.98
CA LYS A 539 -3.39 -33.16 -2.29
C LYS A 539 -2.45 -32.01 -2.62
N SER A 540 -1.78 -32.06 -3.75
CA SER A 540 -0.84 -31.04 -4.21
C SER A 540 -1.23 -30.46 -5.57
N GLY A 541 -0.90 -29.17 -5.79
CA GLY A 541 -1.12 -28.47 -7.04
C GLY A 541 -2.58 -28.56 -7.53
N ALA A 542 -2.78 -28.73 -8.82
CA ALA A 542 -4.08 -28.78 -9.47
C ALA A 542 -5.00 -29.91 -8.97
N ASP A 543 -4.46 -31.00 -8.41
CA ASP A 543 -5.25 -32.14 -7.88
C ASP A 543 -6.00 -31.78 -6.60
N ARG A 544 -5.68 -30.63 -5.95
CA ARG A 544 -6.48 -30.09 -4.84
C ARG A 544 -7.93 -29.81 -5.26
N VAL A 545 -8.17 -29.45 -6.51
CA VAL A 545 -9.53 -29.28 -7.04
C VAL A 545 -10.05 -30.64 -7.49
N VAL A 546 -11.03 -31.17 -6.75
CA VAL A 546 -11.66 -32.46 -7.06
C VAL A 546 -12.62 -32.30 -8.25
N THR A 547 -12.15 -32.59 -9.45
CA THR A 547 -12.84 -32.29 -10.71
C THR A 547 -14.26 -32.82 -10.75
N ASP A 548 -14.48 -34.08 -10.31
CA ASP A 548 -15.80 -34.72 -10.34
C ASP A 548 -16.79 -34.13 -9.32
N SER A 549 -16.34 -33.28 -8.43
CA SER A 549 -17.19 -32.58 -7.46
C SER A 549 -17.76 -31.27 -7.98
N ILE A 550 -17.23 -30.75 -9.11
CA ILE A 550 -17.64 -29.46 -9.67
C ILE A 550 -19.04 -29.59 -10.26
N LYS A 551 -19.99 -28.83 -9.70
CA LYS A 551 -21.39 -28.83 -10.12
C LYS A 551 -21.93 -27.43 -10.29
N LEU A 552 -22.72 -27.22 -11.29
CA LEU A 552 -23.53 -26.03 -11.50
C LEU A 552 -25.00 -26.39 -11.38
N ASN A 553 -25.73 -25.74 -10.46
CA ASN A 553 -27.13 -26.05 -10.16
C ASN A 553 -27.39 -27.55 -9.87
N GLY A 554 -26.42 -28.19 -9.20
CA GLY A 554 -26.45 -29.60 -8.81
C GLY A 554 -26.06 -30.58 -9.93
N ALA A 555 -25.93 -30.15 -11.19
CA ALA A 555 -25.45 -30.95 -12.30
C ALA A 555 -23.93 -30.88 -12.46
N PRO A 556 -23.21 -31.97 -12.75
CA PRO A 556 -21.79 -31.91 -13.07
C PRO A 556 -21.53 -30.99 -14.26
N ILE A 557 -20.37 -30.26 -14.23
CA ILE A 557 -19.92 -29.47 -15.38
C ILE A 557 -19.64 -30.42 -16.56
N ASP A 558 -20.27 -30.16 -17.72
CA ASP A 558 -19.96 -30.85 -18.97
C ASP A 558 -18.74 -30.18 -19.63
N PRO A 559 -17.59 -30.85 -19.77
CA PRO A 559 -16.39 -30.26 -20.35
C PRO A 559 -16.58 -29.71 -21.78
N ALA A 560 -17.55 -30.20 -22.52
CA ALA A 560 -17.81 -29.83 -23.93
C ALA A 560 -18.88 -28.72 -24.06
N ALA A 561 -19.67 -28.47 -23.02
CA ALA A 561 -20.68 -27.41 -23.04
C ALA A 561 -20.02 -26.03 -22.91
N THR A 562 -20.70 -25.01 -23.41
CA THR A 562 -20.31 -23.60 -23.21
C THR A 562 -21.05 -23.04 -22.02
N TYR A 563 -20.35 -22.29 -21.21
CA TYR A 563 -20.85 -21.57 -20.04
C TYR A 563 -20.54 -20.06 -20.17
N ARG A 564 -21.55 -19.25 -19.94
CA ARG A 564 -21.41 -17.78 -19.89
C ARG A 564 -21.02 -17.36 -18.49
N VAL A 565 -19.84 -16.80 -18.33
CA VAL A 565 -19.23 -16.50 -17.03
C VAL A 565 -19.07 -14.99 -16.85
N ALA A 566 -19.56 -14.48 -15.72
CA ALA A 566 -19.31 -13.10 -15.28
C ALA A 566 -18.05 -13.03 -14.42
N THR A 567 -17.19 -12.07 -14.71
CA THR A 567 -15.98 -11.75 -13.91
C THR A 567 -15.77 -10.24 -13.90
N ASN A 568 -14.89 -9.75 -13.03
CA ASN A 568 -14.40 -8.39 -13.19
C ASN A 568 -13.38 -8.28 -14.34
N SER A 569 -13.18 -7.08 -14.88
CA SER A 569 -12.29 -6.83 -16.04
C SER A 569 -10.84 -7.25 -15.79
N PHE A 570 -10.35 -7.20 -14.55
CA PHE A 570 -9.03 -7.68 -14.18
C PHE A 570 -8.89 -9.20 -14.38
N LEU A 571 -9.87 -9.99 -13.90
CA LEU A 571 -9.90 -11.43 -14.12
C LEU A 571 -10.12 -11.77 -15.60
N ALA A 572 -11.01 -11.05 -16.29
CA ALA A 572 -11.26 -11.24 -17.72
C ALA A 572 -9.98 -11.06 -18.56
N GLY A 573 -9.06 -10.21 -18.12
CA GLY A 573 -7.72 -10.05 -18.71
C GLY A 573 -6.69 -11.12 -18.32
N GLY A 574 -7.05 -12.12 -17.50
CA GLY A 574 -6.13 -13.15 -17.00
C GLY A 574 -5.33 -12.75 -15.77
N GLY A 575 -5.77 -11.72 -15.03
CA GLY A 575 -5.16 -11.25 -13.80
C GLY A 575 -5.08 -12.34 -12.72
N ASP A 576 -4.25 -12.11 -11.70
CA ASP A 576 -4.02 -13.06 -10.60
C ASP A 576 -3.53 -14.44 -11.03
N GLY A 577 -2.98 -14.56 -12.25
CA GLY A 577 -2.52 -15.84 -12.80
C GLY A 577 -3.61 -16.76 -13.34
N PHE A 578 -4.84 -16.25 -13.49
CA PHE A 578 -5.97 -16.97 -14.12
C PHE A 578 -5.91 -16.85 -15.65
N THR A 579 -4.82 -17.32 -16.24
CA THR A 579 -4.52 -17.14 -17.66
C THR A 579 -5.60 -17.70 -18.59
N THR A 580 -6.36 -18.72 -18.14
CA THR A 580 -7.47 -19.28 -18.88
C THR A 580 -8.63 -18.29 -19.04
N LEU A 581 -8.84 -17.38 -18.08
CA LEU A 581 -9.86 -16.33 -18.20
C LEU A 581 -9.55 -15.34 -19.33
N GLY A 582 -8.27 -15.07 -19.60
CA GLY A 582 -7.85 -14.26 -20.75
C GLY A 582 -8.09 -14.90 -22.13
N LEU A 583 -8.59 -16.14 -22.18
CA LEU A 583 -8.92 -16.87 -23.42
C LEU A 583 -10.43 -16.91 -23.70
N GLY A 584 -11.24 -16.22 -22.89
CA GLY A 584 -12.69 -16.15 -23.09
C GLY A 584 -13.06 -15.54 -24.45
N THR A 585 -14.25 -15.82 -24.91
CA THR A 585 -14.80 -15.30 -26.17
C THR A 585 -16.18 -14.68 -25.94
N GLY A 586 -16.72 -13.97 -26.93
CA GLY A 586 -18.05 -13.38 -26.81
C GLY A 586 -18.14 -12.25 -25.79
N ASP A 587 -17.09 -11.46 -25.66
CA ASP A 587 -16.99 -10.37 -24.68
C ASP A 587 -18.19 -9.42 -24.72
N LEU A 588 -18.79 -9.20 -23.54
CA LEU A 588 -19.79 -8.18 -23.31
C LEU A 588 -19.40 -7.45 -22.00
N VAL A 589 -19.17 -6.14 -22.12
CA VAL A 589 -18.70 -5.28 -21.02
C VAL A 589 -19.89 -4.53 -20.42
N GLY A 590 -20.09 -4.69 -19.11
CA GLY A 590 -21.14 -4.03 -18.34
C GLY A 590 -20.69 -2.81 -17.57
N THR A 591 -21.41 -2.48 -16.47
CA THR A 591 -21.08 -1.41 -15.54
C THR A 591 -19.86 -1.76 -14.67
N ASP A 592 -19.40 -0.81 -13.85
CA ASP A 592 -18.37 -1.10 -12.85
C ASP A 592 -18.91 -2.04 -11.75
N ASP A 593 -18.00 -2.78 -11.13
CA ASP A 593 -18.30 -3.83 -10.16
C ASP A 593 -18.89 -3.29 -8.83
N LEU A 594 -18.55 -2.07 -8.44
CA LEU A 594 -19.16 -1.39 -7.30
C LEU A 594 -20.62 -1.00 -7.60
N THR A 595 -20.91 -0.51 -8.79
CA THR A 595 -22.29 -0.22 -9.21
C THR A 595 -23.13 -1.48 -9.20
N ALA A 596 -22.63 -2.61 -9.75
CA ALA A 596 -23.33 -3.89 -9.71
C ALA A 596 -23.61 -4.36 -8.27
N LEU A 597 -22.65 -4.21 -7.35
CA LEU A 597 -22.85 -4.50 -5.93
C LEU A 597 -23.90 -3.58 -5.29
N ALA A 598 -23.83 -2.27 -5.55
CA ALA A 598 -24.77 -1.29 -4.98
C ALA A 598 -26.20 -1.53 -5.48
N GLU A 599 -26.40 -1.85 -6.75
CA GLU A 599 -27.70 -2.19 -7.33
C GLU A 599 -28.24 -3.48 -6.70
N TYR A 600 -27.40 -4.52 -6.57
CA TYR A 600 -27.78 -5.77 -5.91
C TYR A 600 -28.22 -5.56 -4.45
N LEU A 601 -27.43 -4.82 -3.66
CA LEU A 601 -27.76 -4.51 -2.27
C LEU A 601 -29.06 -3.70 -2.17
N THR A 602 -29.25 -2.71 -3.04
CA THR A 602 -30.45 -1.86 -3.08
C THR A 602 -31.69 -2.68 -3.44
N ALA A 603 -31.58 -3.61 -4.39
CA ALA A 603 -32.70 -4.45 -4.84
C ALA A 603 -33.08 -5.53 -3.82
N ASN A 604 -32.11 -6.08 -3.08
CA ASN A 604 -32.28 -7.24 -2.22
C ASN A 604 -32.31 -6.91 -0.72
N SER A 605 -32.22 -5.63 -0.31
CA SER A 605 -32.27 -5.24 1.10
C SER A 605 -33.11 -4.00 1.37
N SER A 606 -33.55 -3.90 2.59
CA SER A 606 -34.18 -2.70 3.14
C SER A 606 -33.95 -2.66 4.66
N ALA A 607 -34.25 -1.54 5.31
CA ALA A 607 -34.17 -1.45 6.78
C ALA A 607 -35.07 -2.49 7.50
N ALA A 608 -36.19 -2.90 6.86
CA ALA A 608 -37.10 -3.93 7.41
C ALA A 608 -36.71 -5.37 7.03
N ALA A 609 -35.89 -5.54 6.00
CA ALA A 609 -35.44 -6.84 5.49
C ALA A 609 -33.95 -6.74 5.07
N PRO A 610 -33.02 -6.61 6.05
CA PRO A 610 -31.60 -6.52 5.75
C PRO A 610 -31.07 -7.87 5.24
N ILE A 611 -30.01 -7.83 4.40
CA ILE A 611 -29.31 -9.04 3.95
C ILE A 611 -28.53 -9.64 5.13
N ALA A 612 -28.70 -10.95 5.33
CA ALA A 612 -27.85 -11.72 6.25
C ALA A 612 -26.56 -12.14 5.54
N PRO A 613 -25.43 -12.30 6.27
CA PRO A 613 -24.23 -12.85 5.70
C PRO A 613 -24.50 -14.19 5.00
N PRO A 614 -24.10 -14.39 3.74
CA PRO A 614 -24.17 -15.70 3.09
C PRO A 614 -23.43 -16.76 3.90
N ALA A 615 -23.91 -18.01 3.85
CA ALA A 615 -23.16 -19.12 4.42
C ALA A 615 -22.02 -19.49 3.46
N ALA A 616 -20.77 -19.40 3.92
CA ALA A 616 -19.60 -19.85 3.15
C ALA A 616 -19.57 -21.40 3.11
N ASN A 617 -20.29 -21.99 2.19
CA ASN A 617 -20.50 -23.45 2.08
C ASN A 617 -20.61 -23.95 0.64
N ARG A 618 -20.23 -23.13 -0.34
CA ARG A 618 -20.18 -23.48 -1.76
C ARG A 618 -18.93 -24.28 -2.09
N ILE A 619 -17.84 -24.04 -1.34
CA ILE A 619 -16.56 -24.73 -1.47
C ILE A 619 -16.40 -25.68 -0.29
N THR A 620 -16.45 -26.99 -0.53
CA THR A 620 -16.16 -27.98 0.51
C THR A 620 -14.65 -28.13 0.68
N ILE A 621 -14.11 -27.73 1.83
CA ILE A 621 -12.66 -27.83 2.11
C ILE A 621 -12.38 -29.12 2.90
N VAL A 622 -11.53 -29.99 2.34
CA VAL A 622 -10.98 -31.19 3.00
C VAL A 622 -9.57 -30.86 3.48
N GLN A 623 -9.33 -31.07 4.80
CA GLN A 623 -8.07 -30.77 5.49
C GLN A 623 -7.33 -32.04 5.92
#